data_1e316b4343c373d3c0ebcff007b29e40
#
_entry.id   1e316b4343c373d3c0ebcff007b29e40
#
_cell.length_a   1.000
_cell.length_b   1.000
_cell.length_c   1.000
_cell.angle_alpha   90.00
_cell.angle_beta   90.00
_cell.angle_gamma   90.00
#
_symmetry.space_group_name_H-M   'P 1'
#
loop_
_entity.id
_entity.type
_entity.pdbx_description
1 polymer ?
#
loop_
_entity_poly.entity_id
_entity_poly.type
_entity_poly.pdbx_seq_one_letter_code
_entity_poly.pdbx_strand_id
1 'polypeptide(L)'
;MRDPLSSTIKSIQPSGIRKFFDIVSEMKDAISLGVGEPDFDTPWHIRDEGIYSLEKGRTFYTSNAGLKELKLEIARYLDRRYGMTYDYN
;
A
#
# COMPACT_ATOMS: atom_id res chain seq x y z
N MET A 1 31.90 8.68 22.54
CA MET A 1 31.46 8.23 21.22
C MET A 1 30.72 9.39 20.53
N ARG A 2 31.06 9.74 19.29
CA ARG A 2 30.41 10.86 18.59
C ARG A 2 28.96 10.46 18.24
N ASP A 3 28.00 11.26 18.65
CA ASP A 3 26.60 11.06 18.29
C ASP A 3 26.37 11.44 16.82
N PRO A 4 25.92 10.48 15.95
CA PRO A 4 25.76 10.71 14.52
C PRO A 4 24.47 11.46 14.16
N LEU A 5 23.53 11.62 15.12
CA LEU A 5 22.21 12.19 14.84
C LEU A 5 22.20 13.71 15.07
N SER A 6 21.54 14.45 14.17
CA SER A 6 21.33 15.89 14.34
C SER A 6 20.36 16.18 15.51
N SER A 7 20.52 17.35 16.13
CA SER A 7 19.61 17.79 17.20
C SER A 7 18.16 17.88 16.73
N THR A 8 17.93 18.28 15.50
CA THR A 8 16.60 18.37 14.87
C THR A 8 15.91 16.99 14.81
N ILE A 9 16.64 15.95 14.37
CA ILE A 9 16.09 14.58 14.32
C ILE A 9 15.77 14.07 15.72
N LYS A 10 16.58 14.38 16.71
CA LYS A 10 16.33 13.98 18.11
C LYS A 10 15.12 14.68 18.73
N SER A 11 14.79 15.88 18.28
CA SER A 11 13.63 16.62 18.78
C SER A 11 12.28 16.14 18.19
N ILE A 12 12.30 15.38 17.10
CA ILE A 12 11.08 14.84 16.48
C ILE A 12 10.49 13.77 17.40
N GLN A 13 9.26 14.01 17.85
CA GLN A 13 8.52 13.04 18.65
C GLN A 13 7.95 11.92 17.77
N PRO A 14 7.98 10.67 18.22
CA PRO A 14 7.30 9.58 17.53
C PRO A 14 5.80 9.87 17.38
N SER A 15 5.21 9.46 16.25
CA SER A 15 3.77 9.58 16.04
C SER A 15 2.98 8.78 17.08
N GLY A 16 2.05 9.43 17.78
CA GLY A 16 1.17 8.78 18.75
C GLY A 16 0.13 7.82 18.13
N ILE A 17 -0.08 7.90 16.82
CA ILE A 17 -1.07 7.09 16.09
C ILE A 17 -0.80 5.59 16.25
N ARG A 18 0.44 5.15 16.18
CA ARG A 18 0.79 3.72 16.33
C ARG A 18 0.42 3.16 17.69
N LYS A 19 0.65 3.91 18.77
CA LYS A 19 0.24 3.49 20.10
C LYS A 19 -1.27 3.27 20.21
N PHE A 20 -2.05 4.05 19.47
CA PHE A 20 -3.50 3.90 19.42
C PHE A 20 -3.91 2.60 18.73
N PHE A 21 -3.26 2.26 17.62
CA PHE A 21 -3.51 1.00 16.92
C PHE A 21 -3.11 -0.23 17.76
N ASP A 22 -2.00 -0.14 18.48
CA ASP A 22 -1.57 -1.22 19.39
C ASP A 22 -2.64 -1.48 20.47
N ILE A 23 -3.18 -0.43 21.10
CA ILE A 23 -4.25 -0.54 22.09
C ILE A 23 -5.53 -1.14 21.49
N VAL A 24 -5.94 -0.66 20.31
CA VAL A 24 -7.17 -1.14 19.65
C VAL A 24 -7.04 -2.61 19.23
N SER A 25 -5.85 -3.04 18.81
CA SER A 25 -5.61 -4.43 18.40
C SER A 25 -5.74 -5.43 19.54
N GLU A 26 -5.56 -4.98 20.80
CA GLU A 26 -5.74 -5.81 22.00
C GLU A 26 -7.21 -5.86 22.49
N MET A 27 -8.07 -5.00 21.97
CA MET A 27 -9.47 -4.91 22.35
C MET A 27 -10.33 -5.90 21.56
N LYS A 28 -10.72 -7.01 22.20
CA LYS A 28 -11.47 -8.11 21.54
C LYS A 28 -12.89 -7.74 21.09
N ASP A 29 -13.51 -6.75 21.72
CA ASP A 29 -14.91 -6.36 21.48
C ASP A 29 -15.01 -4.98 20.78
N ALA A 30 -13.92 -4.46 20.24
CA ALA A 30 -13.90 -3.16 19.58
C ALA A 30 -13.99 -3.31 18.06
N ILE A 31 -14.87 -2.53 17.44
CA ILE A 31 -14.89 -2.35 15.98
C ILE A 31 -13.99 -1.16 15.65
N SER A 32 -12.85 -1.43 15.01
CA SER A 32 -11.92 -0.38 14.61
C SER A 32 -12.40 0.31 13.34
N LEU A 33 -12.52 1.62 13.39
CA LEU A 33 -12.72 2.50 12.23
C LEU A 33 -11.47 3.36 11.94
N GLY A 34 -10.34 2.99 12.53
CA GLY A 34 -9.11 3.79 12.48
C GLY A 34 -8.33 3.68 11.19
N VAL A 35 -8.40 2.54 10.52
CA VAL A 35 -7.72 2.28 9.25
C VAL A 35 -8.76 1.99 8.18
N GLY A 36 -8.63 2.64 7.02
CA GLY A 36 -9.49 2.39 5.88
C GLY A 36 -9.02 1.16 5.09
N GLU A 37 -9.22 -0.03 5.66
CA GLU A 37 -8.92 -1.29 4.98
C GLU A 37 -10.19 -2.12 4.80
N PRO A 38 -10.33 -2.85 3.69
CA PRO A 38 -11.43 -3.78 3.50
C PRO A 38 -11.36 -4.91 4.52
N ASP A 39 -12.51 -5.31 5.09
CA ASP A 39 -12.66 -6.47 5.96
C ASP A 39 -12.96 -7.78 5.20
N PHE A 40 -12.75 -7.75 3.90
CA PHE A 40 -12.87 -8.89 2.99
C PHE A 40 -11.48 -9.39 2.59
N ASP A 41 -11.33 -10.70 2.53
CA ASP A 41 -10.15 -11.29 1.92
C ASP A 41 -10.03 -10.89 0.44
N THR A 42 -8.81 -10.65 0.00
CA THR A 42 -8.54 -10.44 -1.43
C THR A 42 -9.08 -11.63 -2.23
N PRO A 43 -9.86 -11.41 -3.30
CA PRO A 43 -10.42 -12.48 -4.13
C PRO A 43 -9.35 -13.48 -4.56
N TRP A 44 -9.71 -14.78 -4.55
CA TRP A 44 -8.76 -15.88 -4.76
C TRP A 44 -7.97 -15.75 -6.07
N HIS A 45 -8.61 -15.33 -7.16
CA HIS A 45 -7.96 -15.17 -8.46
C HIS A 45 -6.89 -14.07 -8.47
N ILE A 46 -7.05 -13.01 -7.64
CA ILE A 46 -6.05 -11.95 -7.49
C ILE A 46 -4.87 -12.45 -6.65
N ARG A 47 -5.15 -13.22 -5.59
CA ARG A 47 -4.11 -13.85 -4.78
C ARG A 47 -3.27 -14.83 -5.60
N ASP A 48 -3.93 -15.62 -6.44
CA ASP A 48 -3.31 -16.63 -7.30
C ASP A 48 -2.35 -15.97 -8.31
N GLU A 49 -2.77 -14.89 -8.96
CA GLU A 49 -1.89 -14.09 -9.84
C GLU A 49 -0.71 -13.48 -9.10
N GLY A 50 -0.90 -13.05 -7.85
CA GLY A 50 0.19 -12.56 -7.00
C GLY A 50 1.22 -13.66 -6.73
N ILE A 51 0.77 -14.85 -6.35
CA ILE A 51 1.63 -16.03 -6.11
C ILE A 51 2.36 -16.41 -7.41
N TYR A 52 1.65 -16.51 -8.51
CA TYR A 52 2.21 -16.84 -9.82
C TYR A 52 3.29 -15.82 -10.25
N SER A 53 3.08 -14.54 -9.99
CA SER A 53 4.08 -13.52 -10.33
C SER A 53 5.40 -13.71 -9.55
N LEU A 54 5.31 -14.11 -8.28
CA LEU A 54 6.48 -14.45 -7.46
C LEU A 54 7.18 -15.71 -7.95
N GLU A 55 6.43 -16.76 -8.25
CA GLU A 55 6.96 -18.01 -8.82
C GLU A 55 7.69 -17.79 -10.15
N LYS A 56 7.22 -16.83 -10.96
CA LYS A 56 7.89 -16.41 -12.21
C LYS A 56 9.06 -15.46 -12.00
N GLY A 57 9.43 -15.17 -10.76
CA GLY A 57 10.55 -14.28 -10.45
C GLY A 57 10.35 -12.83 -10.84
N ARG A 58 9.09 -12.35 -10.90
CA ARG A 58 8.78 -10.94 -11.20
C ARG A 58 9.01 -10.06 -9.97
N THR A 59 10.24 -9.97 -9.51
CA THR A 59 10.65 -9.32 -8.27
C THR A 59 11.65 -8.18 -8.49
N PHE A 60 11.59 -7.54 -9.67
CA PHE A 60 12.49 -6.45 -10.05
C PHE A 60 11.81 -5.09 -9.90
N TYR A 61 12.63 -4.05 -9.76
CA TYR A 61 12.16 -2.68 -9.82
C TYR A 61 11.62 -2.33 -11.21
N THR A 62 10.60 -1.50 -11.24
CA THR A 62 10.11 -0.85 -12.46
C THR A 62 10.84 0.48 -12.69
N SER A 63 10.51 1.19 -13.78
CA SER A 63 10.86 2.60 -13.91
C SER A 63 10.21 3.44 -12.79
N ASN A 64 10.74 4.66 -12.54
CA ASN A 64 10.16 5.57 -11.54
C ASN A 64 8.68 5.89 -11.80
N ALA A 65 8.24 5.84 -13.06
CA ALA A 65 6.86 6.06 -13.46
C ALA A 65 5.95 4.83 -13.27
N GLY A 66 6.50 3.70 -12.81
CA GLY A 66 5.78 2.45 -12.61
C GLY A 66 5.77 1.54 -13.84
N LEU A 67 5.09 0.40 -13.69
CA LEU A 67 4.97 -0.61 -14.73
C LEU A 67 4.01 -0.11 -15.83
N LYS A 68 4.50 -0.08 -17.08
CA LYS A 68 3.73 0.42 -18.24
C LYS A 68 2.42 -0.34 -18.43
N GLU A 69 2.48 -1.66 -18.33
CA GLU A 69 1.31 -2.55 -18.50
C GLU A 69 0.23 -2.25 -17.45
N LEU A 70 0.63 -2.03 -16.21
CA LEU A 70 -0.31 -1.66 -15.14
C LEU A 70 -0.95 -0.30 -15.41
N LYS A 71 -0.18 0.70 -15.80
CA LYS A 71 -0.70 2.03 -16.12
C LYS A 71 -1.72 1.97 -17.26
N LEU A 72 -1.43 1.20 -18.31
CA LEU A 72 -2.33 1.00 -19.42
C LEU A 72 -3.65 0.34 -18.99
N GLU A 73 -3.59 -0.68 -18.14
CA GLU A 73 -4.79 -1.34 -17.63
C GLU A 73 -5.61 -0.44 -16.70
N ILE A 74 -4.96 0.41 -15.90
CA ILE A 74 -5.65 1.44 -15.10
C ILE A 74 -6.40 2.41 -16.01
N ALA A 75 -5.74 2.93 -17.06
CA ALA A 75 -6.38 3.85 -18.01
C ALA A 75 -7.58 3.18 -18.70
N ARG A 76 -7.44 1.93 -19.16
CA ARG A 76 -8.53 1.14 -19.74
C ARG A 76 -9.68 0.90 -18.75
N TYR A 77 -9.38 0.63 -17.50
CA TYR A 77 -10.38 0.45 -16.46
C TYR A 77 -11.19 1.73 -16.23
N LEU A 78 -10.52 2.87 -16.12
CA LEU A 78 -11.16 4.17 -15.90
C LEU A 78 -12.05 4.56 -17.09
N ASP A 79 -11.59 4.33 -18.32
CA ASP A 79 -12.39 4.56 -19.51
C ASP A 79 -13.63 3.67 -19.53
N ARG A 80 -13.46 2.37 -19.37
CA ARG A 80 -14.56 1.39 -19.41
C ARG A 80 -15.58 1.56 -18.28
N ARG A 81 -15.12 1.93 -17.07
CA ARG A 81 -15.99 1.98 -15.89
C ARG A 81 -16.63 3.34 -15.66
N TYR A 82 -15.93 4.41 -16.02
CA TYR A 82 -16.32 5.78 -15.69
C TYR A 82 -16.36 6.71 -16.91
N GLY A 83 -16.00 6.26 -18.10
CA GLY A 83 -15.91 7.11 -19.30
C GLY A 83 -14.80 8.16 -19.22
N MET A 84 -13.76 7.90 -18.41
CA MET A 84 -12.64 8.81 -18.19
C MET A 84 -11.45 8.38 -19.04
N THR A 85 -11.09 9.18 -20.03
CA THR A 85 -9.92 8.92 -20.89
C THR A 85 -8.68 9.60 -20.31
N TYR A 86 -7.65 8.80 -20.01
CA TYR A 86 -6.36 9.27 -19.55
C TYR A 86 -5.23 8.76 -20.42
N ASP A 87 -4.21 9.61 -20.62
CA ASP A 87 -2.93 9.17 -21.14
C ASP A 87 -2.18 8.41 -20.02
N TYR A 88 -1.63 7.25 -20.36
CA TYR A 88 -0.89 6.41 -19.40
C TYR A 88 0.62 6.76 -19.31
N ASN A 89 1.09 7.78 -20.03
CA ASN A 89 2.50 8.24 -19.99
C ASN A 89 2.79 9.15 -18.80
#